data_d87ff79ea0b6c4e870d5200b0e2610e8
#
_entry.id   d87ff79ea0b6c4e870d5200b0e2610e8
#
_cell.length_a   1.000
_cell.length_b   1.000
_cell.length_c   1.000
_cell.angle_alpha   90.00
_cell.angle_beta   90.00
_cell.angle_gamma   90.00
#
_symmetry.space_group_name_H-M   'P 1'
#
loop_
_entity.id
_entity.type
_entity.pdbx_description
1 polymer ?
#
loop_
_entity_poly.entity_id
_entity_poly.type
_entity_poly.pdbx_seq_one_letter_code
_entity_poly.pdbx_strand_id
1 'polypeptide(L)'
;FKYFILDYHSVIGFNNFFPSTLLAITPAANIVLIFLALLLLVVSFLLAGSEVAFFSLTYKDINILKTKQQPAYRRIVSLLEQPKTLLASMLITNSFVNIGIILISNILIEGWISASHFNFLTVFLIKVVAVTFLLVLFAEVLPKVWATHHKIWFAATASLIVEIFNSLFYRFSKRMVKFSDGVEKKFSSDNTAAMDSSHLDYAIDLLPEN
;
A
#
# COMPACT_ATOMS: atom_id res chain seq x y z
N PHE A 1 -35.97 -21.94 -0.92
CA PHE A 1 -34.60 -21.69 -1.46
C PHE A 1 -34.58 -20.61 -2.55
N LYS A 2 -35.63 -20.49 -3.38
CA LYS A 2 -35.74 -19.50 -4.45
C LYS A 2 -35.97 -18.07 -3.96
N TYR A 3 -36.56 -17.90 -2.79
CA TYR A 3 -36.83 -16.59 -2.18
C TYR A 3 -35.64 -16.03 -1.39
N PHE A 4 -34.73 -16.89 -0.92
CA PHE A 4 -33.52 -16.46 -0.22
C PHE A 4 -32.46 -15.86 -1.15
N ILE A 5 -32.44 -16.24 -2.43
CA ILE A 5 -31.51 -15.72 -3.44
C ILE A 5 -31.94 -14.33 -3.97
N LEU A 6 -33.23 -14.03 -3.96
CA LEU A 6 -33.76 -12.72 -4.43
C LEU A 6 -33.50 -11.59 -3.42
N ASP A 7 -33.39 -11.89 -2.13
CA ASP A 7 -33.15 -10.89 -1.09
C ASP A 7 -31.65 -10.52 -0.94
N TYR A 8 -30.75 -11.36 -1.45
CA TYR A 8 -29.30 -11.11 -1.38
C TYR A 8 -28.86 -9.92 -2.27
N HIS A 9 -29.62 -9.61 -3.32
CA HIS A 9 -29.39 -8.42 -4.15
C HIS A 9 -29.72 -7.10 -3.41
N SER A 10 -30.55 -7.15 -2.37
CA SER A 10 -30.90 -5.99 -1.58
C SER A 10 -29.99 -5.77 -0.37
N VAL A 11 -29.28 -6.79 0.10
CA VAL A 11 -28.45 -6.75 1.32
C VAL A 11 -27.05 -6.18 1.05
N ILE A 12 -26.50 -6.34 -0.15
CA ILE A 12 -25.29 -5.62 -0.55
C ILE A 12 -25.72 -4.29 -1.18
N GLY A 13 -25.94 -3.27 -0.35
CA GLY A 13 -26.30 -1.92 -0.76
C GLY A 13 -25.30 -1.19 -1.66
N PHE A 14 -24.42 -1.91 -2.34
CA PHE A 14 -23.47 -1.39 -3.34
C PHE A 14 -24.19 -0.95 -4.63
N ASN A 15 -25.32 -1.60 -5.01
CA ASN A 15 -26.09 -1.19 -6.18
C ASN A 15 -26.85 0.13 -5.98
N ASN A 16 -27.12 0.54 -4.73
CA ASN A 16 -27.79 1.81 -4.45
C ASN A 16 -26.81 3.00 -4.39
N PHE A 17 -25.52 2.74 -4.28
CA PHE A 17 -24.51 3.79 -4.28
C PHE A 17 -24.12 4.25 -5.71
N PHE A 18 -24.31 3.38 -6.71
CA PHE A 18 -24.12 3.72 -8.11
C PHE A 18 -25.43 3.45 -8.85
N PRO A 19 -26.17 4.50 -9.29
CA PRO A 19 -27.39 4.31 -10.04
C PRO A 19 -27.11 3.48 -11.30
N SER A 20 -27.97 2.52 -11.58
CA SER A 20 -27.90 1.61 -12.74
C SER A 20 -27.83 2.33 -14.11
N THR A 21 -28.13 3.62 -14.14
CA THR A 21 -27.92 4.51 -15.29
C THR A 21 -26.44 4.82 -15.58
N LEU A 22 -25.55 4.67 -14.60
CA LEU A 22 -24.09 4.74 -14.80
C LEU A 22 -23.53 3.45 -15.41
N LEU A 23 -24.26 2.35 -15.33
CA LEU A 23 -23.88 1.03 -15.87
C LEU A 23 -24.16 0.87 -17.37
N ALA A 24 -24.97 1.75 -17.98
CA ALA A 24 -25.01 1.91 -19.44
C ALA A 24 -23.76 2.70 -19.89
N ILE A 25 -22.58 2.18 -19.53
CA ILE A 25 -21.32 2.85 -19.83
C ILE A 25 -21.14 2.86 -21.35
N THR A 26 -21.21 4.07 -21.92
CA THR A 26 -20.90 4.26 -23.34
C THR A 26 -19.51 3.70 -23.66
N PRO A 27 -19.25 3.23 -24.89
CA PRO A 27 -17.91 2.75 -25.27
C PRO A 27 -16.79 3.74 -24.90
N ALA A 28 -17.06 5.03 -24.96
CA ALA A 28 -16.14 6.08 -24.56
C ALA A 28 -15.82 6.05 -23.04
N ALA A 29 -16.81 5.80 -22.19
CA ALA A 29 -16.59 5.72 -20.74
C ALA A 29 -15.77 4.48 -20.35
N ASN A 30 -15.95 3.35 -21.04
CA ASN A 30 -15.11 2.17 -20.85
C ASN A 30 -13.62 2.46 -21.16
N ILE A 31 -13.35 3.18 -22.25
CA ILE A 31 -11.97 3.57 -22.60
C ILE A 31 -11.35 4.45 -21.52
N VAL A 32 -12.10 5.41 -20.98
CA VAL A 32 -11.64 6.28 -19.90
C VAL A 32 -11.34 5.48 -18.62
N LEU A 33 -12.21 4.53 -18.26
CA LEU A 33 -12.01 3.67 -17.08
C LEU A 33 -10.79 2.75 -17.25
N ILE A 34 -10.58 2.18 -18.43
CA ILE A 34 -9.38 1.37 -18.72
C ILE A 34 -8.13 2.23 -18.61
N PHE A 35 -8.14 3.43 -19.19
CA PHE A 35 -7.01 4.35 -19.11
C PHE A 35 -6.71 4.74 -17.64
N LEU A 36 -7.76 5.02 -16.86
CA LEU A 36 -7.63 5.35 -15.44
C LEU A 36 -7.09 4.16 -14.63
N ALA A 37 -7.57 2.95 -14.90
CA ALA A 37 -7.05 1.73 -14.26
C ALA A 37 -5.57 1.50 -14.56
N LEU A 38 -5.16 1.68 -15.82
CA LEU A 38 -3.76 1.57 -16.22
C LEU A 38 -2.88 2.65 -15.56
N LEU A 39 -3.38 3.89 -15.49
CA LEU A 39 -2.68 4.98 -14.82
C LEU A 39 -2.49 4.68 -13.33
N LEU A 40 -3.53 4.22 -12.63
CA LEU A 40 -3.44 3.81 -11.23
C LEU A 40 -2.49 2.62 -11.04
N LEU A 41 -2.49 1.66 -11.97
CA LEU A 41 -1.57 0.52 -11.94
C LEU A 41 -0.10 0.99 -12.04
N VAL A 42 0.19 1.95 -12.94
CA VAL A 42 1.53 2.54 -13.06
C VAL A 42 1.92 3.29 -11.78
N VAL A 43 0.99 4.05 -11.19
CA VAL A 43 1.23 4.74 -9.92
C VAL A 43 1.50 3.74 -8.79
N SER A 44 0.71 2.67 -8.68
CA SER A 44 0.90 1.61 -7.69
C SER A 44 2.25 0.91 -7.89
N PHE A 45 2.61 0.60 -9.15
CA PHE A 45 3.90 0.04 -9.52
C PHE A 45 5.07 0.91 -9.03
N LEU A 46 5.01 2.22 -9.28
CA LEU A 46 6.05 3.16 -8.86
C LEU A 46 6.11 3.31 -7.34
N LEU A 47 4.98 3.34 -6.66
CA LEU A 47 4.91 3.43 -5.19
C LEU A 47 5.46 2.18 -4.52
N ALA A 48 5.02 0.98 -4.93
CA ALA A 48 5.46 -0.28 -4.35
C ALA A 48 6.96 -0.53 -4.57
N GLY A 49 7.47 -0.24 -5.76
CA GLY A 49 8.90 -0.37 -6.02
C GLY A 49 9.73 0.71 -5.33
N SER A 50 9.20 1.94 -5.18
CA SER A 50 9.90 3.00 -4.46
C SER A 50 10.06 2.69 -2.98
N GLU A 51 9.10 2.00 -2.35
CA GLU A 51 9.23 1.53 -0.97
C GLU A 51 10.53 0.73 -0.80
N VAL A 52 10.72 -0.30 -1.61
CA VAL A 52 11.95 -1.11 -1.57
C VAL A 52 13.17 -0.28 -1.96
N ALA A 53 13.07 0.55 -3.00
CA ALA A 53 14.19 1.36 -3.46
C ALA A 53 14.70 2.33 -2.39
N PHE A 54 13.81 3.09 -1.73
CA PHE A 54 14.18 4.07 -0.70
C PHE A 54 14.80 3.41 0.53
N PHE A 55 14.21 2.31 1.02
CA PHE A 55 14.68 1.64 2.24
C PHE A 55 15.84 0.67 2.03
N SER A 56 16.21 0.38 0.78
CA SER A 56 17.43 -0.37 0.44
C SER A 56 18.67 0.53 0.20
N LEU A 57 18.51 1.86 0.24
CA LEU A 57 19.64 2.78 0.11
C LEU A 57 20.53 2.71 1.36
N THR A 58 21.82 2.48 1.11
CA THR A 58 22.85 2.49 2.16
C THR A 58 23.32 3.92 2.48
N TYR A 59 23.96 4.11 3.65
CA TYR A 59 24.59 5.38 3.98
C TYR A 59 25.57 5.87 2.90
N LYS A 60 26.28 4.95 2.25
CA LYS A 60 27.16 5.27 1.12
C LYS A 60 26.39 5.83 -0.07
N ASP A 61 25.27 5.20 -0.42
CA ASP A 61 24.41 5.66 -1.51
C ASP A 61 23.88 7.07 -1.20
N ILE A 62 23.37 7.30 0.02
CA ILE A 62 22.85 8.61 0.44
C ILE A 62 23.94 9.69 0.38
N ASN A 63 25.17 9.40 0.81
CA ASN A 63 26.27 10.35 0.70
C ASN A 63 26.61 10.69 -0.75
N ILE A 64 26.59 9.70 -1.65
CA ILE A 64 26.78 9.94 -3.09
C ILE A 64 25.64 10.81 -3.65
N LEU A 65 24.38 10.57 -3.22
CA LEU A 65 23.24 11.37 -3.66
C LEU A 65 23.34 12.82 -3.19
N LYS A 66 23.87 13.07 -1.98
CA LYS A 66 24.10 14.42 -1.43
C LYS A 66 25.11 15.24 -2.24
N THR A 67 26.12 14.60 -2.83
CA THR A 67 27.12 15.29 -3.66
C THR A 67 26.60 15.67 -5.04
N LYS A 68 25.57 14.99 -5.53
CA LYS A 68 24.96 15.25 -6.83
C LYS A 68 23.85 16.29 -6.73
N GLN A 69 23.94 17.35 -7.56
CA GLN A 69 22.99 18.49 -7.50
C GLN A 69 21.67 18.25 -8.25
N GLN A 70 21.31 17.01 -8.57
CA GLN A 70 20.04 16.73 -9.27
C GLN A 70 18.82 16.90 -8.36
N PRO A 71 17.72 17.51 -8.83
CA PRO A 71 16.52 17.72 -8.00
C PRO A 71 15.92 16.43 -7.43
N ALA A 72 15.96 15.34 -8.20
CA ALA A 72 15.47 14.04 -7.75
C ALA A 72 16.25 13.51 -6.54
N TYR A 73 17.57 13.68 -6.52
CA TYR A 73 18.40 13.22 -5.42
C TYR A 73 18.22 14.04 -4.13
N ARG A 74 18.00 15.36 -4.27
CA ARG A 74 17.66 16.21 -3.14
C ARG A 74 16.33 15.77 -2.50
N ARG A 75 15.32 15.45 -3.33
CA ARG A 75 14.02 14.92 -2.84
C ARG A 75 14.21 13.62 -2.07
N ILE A 76 14.98 12.68 -2.61
CA ILE A 76 15.26 11.41 -1.93
C ILE A 76 15.85 11.64 -0.54
N VAL A 77 16.87 12.50 -0.44
CA VAL A 77 17.54 12.81 0.83
C VAL A 77 16.55 13.45 1.81
N SER A 78 15.79 14.46 1.37
CA SER A 78 14.79 15.12 2.22
C SER A 78 13.68 14.19 2.69
N LEU A 79 13.18 13.31 1.83
CA LEU A 79 12.17 12.31 2.19
C LEU A 79 12.69 11.31 3.24
N LEU A 80 13.97 10.95 3.16
CA LEU A 80 14.61 10.02 4.10
C LEU A 80 14.95 10.65 5.45
N GLU A 81 14.78 11.95 5.65
CA GLU A 81 14.94 12.59 6.97
C GLU A 81 13.90 12.11 7.99
N GLN A 82 12.70 11.68 7.51
CA GLN A 82 11.64 11.15 8.36
C GLN A 82 11.19 9.75 7.88
N PRO A 83 12.01 8.71 8.03
CA PRO A 83 11.78 7.41 7.40
C PRO A 83 10.50 6.72 7.89
N LYS A 84 10.16 6.79 9.19
CA LYS A 84 8.91 6.22 9.72
C LYS A 84 7.67 6.87 9.09
N THR A 85 7.67 8.20 8.96
CA THR A 85 6.55 8.95 8.35
C THR A 85 6.45 8.69 6.85
N LEU A 86 7.60 8.61 6.16
CA LEU A 86 7.68 8.26 4.76
C LEU A 86 7.10 6.87 4.51
N LEU A 87 7.53 5.86 5.25
CA LEU A 87 7.02 4.50 5.13
C LEU A 87 5.51 4.45 5.34
N ALA A 88 5.01 5.08 6.40
CA ALA A 88 3.58 5.13 6.67
C ALA A 88 2.79 5.80 5.53
N SER A 89 3.30 6.91 4.96
CA SER A 89 2.63 7.59 3.85
C SER A 89 2.61 6.75 2.58
N MET A 90 3.69 6.03 2.27
CA MET A 90 3.78 5.14 1.11
C MET A 90 2.81 3.97 1.22
N LEU A 91 2.75 3.31 2.39
CA LEU A 91 1.82 2.21 2.66
C LEU A 91 0.36 2.64 2.54
N ILE A 92 0.01 3.78 3.14
CA ILE A 92 -1.34 4.33 3.05
C ILE A 92 -1.70 4.63 1.60
N THR A 93 -0.81 5.32 0.88
CA THR A 93 -1.04 5.69 -0.52
C THR A 93 -1.21 4.46 -1.39
N ASN A 94 -0.33 3.46 -1.24
CA ASN A 94 -0.41 2.22 -2.01
C ASN A 94 -1.74 1.48 -1.75
N SER A 95 -2.19 1.42 -0.49
CA SER A 95 -3.49 0.85 -0.14
C SER A 95 -4.65 1.60 -0.81
N PHE A 96 -4.64 2.93 -0.80
CA PHE A 96 -5.67 3.74 -1.48
C PHE A 96 -5.69 3.52 -2.99
N VAL A 97 -4.53 3.48 -3.62
CA VAL A 97 -4.42 3.23 -5.07
C VAL A 97 -4.92 1.83 -5.41
N ASN A 98 -4.54 0.82 -4.62
CA ASN A 98 -5.00 -0.56 -4.84
C ASN A 98 -6.53 -0.69 -4.69
N ILE A 99 -7.13 -0.03 -3.69
CA ILE A 99 -8.60 0.04 -3.55
C ILE A 99 -9.22 0.68 -4.80
N GLY A 100 -8.64 1.77 -5.30
CA GLY A 100 -9.09 2.42 -6.53
C GLY A 100 -9.06 1.48 -7.73
N ILE A 101 -7.98 0.71 -7.90
CA ILE A 101 -7.86 -0.29 -8.98
C ILE A 101 -8.93 -1.38 -8.83
N ILE A 102 -9.17 -1.88 -7.62
CA ILE A 102 -10.19 -2.92 -7.36
C ILE A 102 -11.58 -2.40 -7.75
N LEU A 103 -11.94 -1.19 -7.35
CA LEU A 103 -13.24 -0.59 -7.67
C LEU A 103 -13.44 -0.42 -9.17
N ILE A 104 -12.46 0.13 -9.88
CA ILE A 104 -12.53 0.32 -11.32
C ILE A 104 -12.56 -1.02 -12.05
N SER A 105 -11.72 -1.97 -11.64
CA SER A 105 -11.70 -3.32 -12.21
C SER A 105 -13.04 -4.03 -12.04
N ASN A 106 -13.71 -3.86 -10.88
CA ASN A 106 -15.04 -4.43 -10.67
C ASN A 106 -16.07 -3.88 -11.68
N ILE A 107 -16.07 -2.55 -11.88
CA ILE A 107 -16.97 -1.90 -12.86
C ILE A 107 -16.70 -2.40 -14.28
N LEU A 108 -15.44 -2.48 -14.69
CA LEU A 108 -15.05 -2.94 -16.03
C LEU A 108 -15.44 -4.38 -16.27
N ILE A 109 -15.17 -5.28 -15.33
CA ILE A 109 -15.46 -6.71 -15.45
C ILE A 109 -16.98 -6.95 -15.48
N GLU A 110 -17.75 -6.19 -14.69
CA GLU A 110 -19.21 -6.29 -14.68
C GLU A 110 -19.82 -5.93 -16.04
N GLY A 111 -19.32 -4.89 -16.70
CA GLY A 111 -19.72 -4.52 -18.05
C GLY A 111 -19.45 -5.60 -19.10
N TRP A 112 -18.39 -6.40 -18.92
CA TRP A 112 -18.01 -7.47 -19.87
C TRP A 112 -18.74 -8.78 -19.60
N ILE A 113 -18.99 -9.14 -18.35
CA ILE A 113 -19.60 -10.42 -17.96
C ILE A 113 -21.14 -10.34 -17.97
N SER A 114 -21.73 -9.15 -17.92
CA SER A 114 -23.19 -8.96 -17.94
C SER A 114 -23.87 -9.62 -19.16
N ALA A 115 -23.12 -9.88 -20.22
CA ALA A 115 -23.61 -10.59 -21.44
C ALA A 115 -23.48 -12.12 -21.32
N SER A 116 -22.94 -12.67 -20.24
CA SER A 116 -22.62 -14.10 -20.13
C SER A 116 -23.55 -14.77 -19.13
N HIS A 117 -24.06 -15.97 -19.48
CA HIS A 117 -24.96 -16.78 -18.64
C HIS A 117 -24.21 -17.54 -17.51
N PHE A 118 -23.16 -16.98 -16.95
CA PHE A 118 -22.42 -17.62 -15.85
C PHE A 118 -23.15 -17.48 -14.52
N ASN A 119 -23.01 -18.50 -13.67
CA ASN A 119 -23.50 -18.47 -12.30
C ASN A 119 -22.79 -17.35 -11.49
N PHE A 120 -23.50 -16.69 -10.59
CA PHE A 120 -22.97 -15.63 -9.71
C PHE A 120 -21.62 -16.03 -9.05
N LEU A 121 -21.54 -17.24 -8.52
CA LEU A 121 -20.34 -17.74 -7.83
C LEU A 121 -19.13 -17.84 -8.77
N THR A 122 -19.33 -18.26 -10.01
CA THR A 122 -18.27 -18.34 -11.03
C THR A 122 -17.77 -16.95 -11.40
N VAL A 123 -18.68 -16.00 -11.61
CA VAL A 123 -18.34 -14.61 -11.90
C VAL A 123 -17.55 -13.99 -10.74
N PHE A 124 -18.00 -14.19 -9.52
CA PHE A 124 -17.33 -13.69 -8.32
C PHE A 124 -15.92 -14.27 -8.19
N LEU A 125 -15.74 -15.58 -8.35
CA LEU A 125 -14.42 -16.22 -8.28
C LEU A 125 -13.48 -15.70 -9.36
N ILE A 126 -13.94 -15.58 -10.60
CA ILE A 126 -13.12 -15.05 -11.70
C ILE A 126 -12.70 -13.63 -11.40
N LYS A 127 -13.61 -12.77 -10.96
CA LYS A 127 -13.30 -11.37 -10.58
C LYS A 127 -12.22 -11.32 -9.49
N VAL A 128 -12.43 -12.03 -8.38
CA VAL A 128 -11.50 -12.00 -7.24
C VAL A 128 -10.14 -12.53 -7.65
N VAL A 129 -10.07 -13.70 -8.28
CA VAL A 129 -8.79 -14.30 -8.67
C VAL A 129 -8.05 -13.45 -9.69
N ALA A 130 -8.73 -12.97 -10.75
CA ALA A 130 -8.09 -12.18 -11.79
C ALA A 130 -7.56 -10.84 -11.26
N VAL A 131 -8.37 -10.10 -10.49
CA VAL A 131 -7.95 -8.80 -9.95
C VAL A 131 -6.85 -8.97 -8.90
N THR A 132 -6.96 -9.96 -8.01
CA THR A 132 -5.93 -10.23 -7.01
C THR A 132 -4.62 -10.63 -7.67
N PHE A 133 -4.66 -11.52 -8.68
CA PHE A 133 -3.46 -11.92 -9.42
C PHE A 133 -2.80 -10.73 -10.10
N LEU A 134 -3.59 -9.88 -10.77
CA LEU A 134 -3.08 -8.68 -11.43
C LEU A 134 -2.42 -7.72 -10.43
N LEU A 135 -3.09 -7.45 -9.30
CA LEU A 135 -2.57 -6.56 -8.27
C LEU A 135 -1.29 -7.12 -7.63
N VAL A 136 -1.32 -8.38 -7.18
CA VAL A 136 -0.15 -8.98 -6.53
C VAL A 136 1.04 -9.01 -7.49
N LEU A 137 0.82 -9.42 -8.73
CA LEU A 137 1.91 -9.54 -9.69
C LEU A 137 2.45 -8.16 -10.14
N PHE A 138 1.58 -7.29 -10.67
CA PHE A 138 1.99 -6.04 -11.31
C PHE A 138 2.11 -4.86 -10.35
N ALA A 139 1.27 -4.80 -9.32
CA ALA A 139 1.28 -3.68 -8.39
C ALA A 139 2.18 -3.93 -7.16
N GLU A 140 2.63 -5.17 -6.91
CA GLU A 140 3.39 -5.47 -5.71
C GLU A 140 4.69 -6.26 -5.98
N VAL A 141 4.63 -7.45 -6.57
CA VAL A 141 5.80 -8.33 -6.71
C VAL A 141 6.80 -7.81 -7.74
N LEU A 142 6.36 -7.57 -8.97
CA LEU A 142 7.24 -7.12 -10.05
C LEU A 142 7.99 -5.82 -9.73
N PRO A 143 7.33 -4.75 -9.24
CA PRO A 143 8.03 -3.50 -8.94
C PRO A 143 9.05 -3.67 -7.81
N LYS A 144 8.74 -4.46 -6.78
CA LYS A 144 9.66 -4.71 -5.66
C LYS A 144 10.91 -5.49 -6.13
N VAL A 145 10.73 -6.53 -6.94
CA VAL A 145 11.85 -7.29 -7.52
C VAL A 145 12.72 -6.40 -8.41
N TRP A 146 12.11 -5.58 -9.26
CA TRP A 146 12.88 -4.69 -10.14
C TRP A 146 13.62 -3.61 -9.34
N ALA A 147 12.99 -3.03 -8.34
CA ALA A 147 13.59 -2.00 -7.50
C ALA A 147 14.82 -2.48 -6.72
N THR A 148 14.90 -3.76 -6.33
CA THR A 148 16.07 -4.32 -5.65
C THR A 148 17.34 -4.23 -6.51
N HIS A 149 17.22 -4.44 -7.82
CA HIS A 149 18.35 -4.40 -8.76
C HIS A 149 18.72 -2.98 -9.20
N HIS A 150 17.78 -2.06 -9.26
CA HIS A 150 17.95 -0.70 -9.78
C HIS A 150 17.50 0.39 -8.80
N LYS A 151 17.86 0.27 -7.52
CA LYS A 151 17.35 1.09 -6.41
C LYS A 151 17.47 2.60 -6.62
N ILE A 152 18.65 3.10 -7.07
CA ILE A 152 18.87 4.54 -7.25
C ILE A 152 18.02 5.09 -8.41
N TRP A 153 17.98 4.36 -9.52
CA TRP A 153 17.17 4.76 -10.67
C TRP A 153 15.69 4.80 -10.33
N PHE A 154 15.22 3.74 -9.65
CA PHE A 154 13.82 3.62 -9.25
C PHE A 154 13.42 4.71 -8.25
N ALA A 155 14.23 4.94 -7.21
CA ALA A 155 14.01 5.99 -6.23
C ALA A 155 13.99 7.38 -6.89
N ALA A 156 14.89 7.65 -7.85
CA ALA A 156 14.94 8.93 -8.56
C ALA A 156 13.70 9.16 -9.42
N THR A 157 13.26 8.13 -10.16
CA THR A 157 12.09 8.21 -11.05
C THR A 157 10.80 8.39 -10.24
N ALA A 158 10.64 7.66 -9.14
CA ALA A 158 9.46 7.73 -8.30
C ALA A 158 9.47 8.91 -7.31
N SER A 159 10.60 9.58 -7.09
CA SER A 159 10.78 10.61 -6.05
C SER A 159 9.72 11.72 -6.08
N LEU A 160 9.31 12.17 -7.27
CA LEU A 160 8.29 13.20 -7.42
C LEU A 160 6.91 12.72 -6.97
N ILE A 161 6.53 11.51 -7.39
CA ILE A 161 5.24 10.90 -7.04
C ILE A 161 5.20 10.67 -5.53
N VAL A 162 6.26 10.10 -4.97
CA VAL A 162 6.40 9.87 -3.53
C VAL A 162 6.32 11.16 -2.73
N GLU A 163 6.95 12.26 -3.18
CA GLU A 163 6.90 13.57 -2.53
C GLU A 163 5.47 14.12 -2.50
N ILE A 164 4.75 14.06 -3.63
CA ILE A 164 3.35 14.52 -3.73
C ILE A 164 2.46 13.76 -2.73
N PHE A 165 2.52 12.44 -2.77
CA PHE A 165 1.70 11.61 -1.88
C PHE A 165 2.13 11.68 -0.41
N ASN A 166 3.44 11.79 -0.14
CA ASN A 166 3.93 12.02 1.21
C ASN A 166 3.41 13.36 1.76
N SER A 167 3.41 14.43 0.97
CA SER A 167 2.84 15.71 1.37
C SER A 167 1.33 15.62 1.65
N LEU A 168 0.59 14.92 0.78
CA LEU A 168 -0.86 14.73 0.91
C LEU A 168 -1.22 13.97 2.20
N PHE A 169 -0.54 12.86 2.46
CA PHE A 169 -0.82 11.99 3.60
C PHE A 169 0.02 12.29 4.85
N TYR A 170 0.90 13.31 4.81
CA TYR A 170 1.82 13.63 5.89
C TYR A 170 1.16 13.76 7.27
N ARG A 171 0.05 14.50 7.34
CA ARG A 171 -0.66 14.72 8.61
C ARG A 171 -1.21 13.41 9.19
N PHE A 172 -1.74 12.56 8.33
CA PHE A 172 -2.29 11.27 8.71
C PHE A 172 -1.19 10.29 9.13
N SER A 173 -0.14 10.17 8.33
CA SER A 173 1.02 9.33 8.60
C SER A 173 1.72 9.70 9.91
N LYS A 174 1.88 11.01 10.18
CA LYS A 174 2.47 11.49 11.43
C LYS A 174 1.61 11.11 12.66
N ARG A 175 0.28 11.11 12.53
CA ARG A 175 -0.61 10.65 13.61
C ARG A 175 -0.48 9.15 13.85
N MET A 176 -0.41 8.35 12.78
CA MET A 176 -0.21 6.91 12.87
C MET A 176 1.13 6.55 13.50
N VAL A 177 2.22 7.22 13.10
CA VAL A 177 3.55 7.00 13.69
C VAL A 177 3.54 7.34 15.18
N LYS A 178 2.94 8.45 15.59
CA LYS A 178 2.81 8.80 17.02
C LYS A 178 2.03 7.76 17.81
N PHE A 179 0.95 7.22 17.21
CA PHE A 179 0.18 6.14 17.84
C PHE A 179 1.04 4.88 17.99
N SER A 180 1.76 4.47 16.93
CA SER A 180 2.66 3.33 16.95
C SER A 180 3.79 3.48 17.97
N ASP A 181 4.43 4.65 18.02
CA ASP A 181 5.48 4.95 19.02
C ASP A 181 4.92 4.92 20.46
N GLY A 182 3.66 5.32 20.66
CA GLY A 182 2.97 5.25 21.96
C GLY A 182 2.70 3.80 22.40
N VAL A 183 2.32 2.94 21.46
CA VAL A 183 2.11 1.50 21.70
C VAL A 183 3.46 0.83 21.99
N GLU A 184 4.49 1.10 21.19
CA GLU A 184 5.85 0.58 21.38
C GLU A 184 6.40 0.91 22.76
N LYS A 185 6.24 2.16 23.22
CA LYS A 185 6.68 2.58 24.57
C LYS A 185 6.00 1.80 25.69
N LYS A 186 4.68 1.54 25.58
CA LYS A 186 3.97 0.76 26.60
C LYS A 186 4.49 -0.68 26.69
N PHE A 187 4.67 -1.33 25.54
CA PHE A 187 5.16 -2.72 25.52
C PHE A 187 6.65 -2.82 25.92
N SER A 188 7.48 -1.84 25.55
CA SER A 188 8.89 -1.83 25.93
C SER A 188 9.08 -1.55 27.42
N SER A 189 8.23 -0.71 28.04
CA SER A 189 8.29 -0.43 29.48
C SER A 189 7.98 -1.67 30.32
N ASP A 190 6.99 -2.49 29.90
CA ASP A 190 6.65 -3.71 30.61
C ASP A 190 7.77 -4.77 30.50
N ASN A 191 8.38 -4.90 29.32
CA ASN A 191 9.48 -5.85 29.09
C ASN A 191 10.77 -5.45 29.79
N THR A 192 11.07 -4.14 29.86
CA THR A 192 12.28 -3.65 30.55
C THR A 192 12.16 -3.84 32.04
N ALA A 193 10.97 -3.61 32.62
CA ALA A 193 10.74 -3.86 34.06
C ALA A 193 10.85 -5.35 34.42
N ALA A 194 10.36 -6.24 33.55
CA ALA A 194 10.45 -7.69 33.75
C ALA A 194 11.91 -8.21 33.60
N MET A 195 12.68 -7.66 32.65
CA MET A 195 14.10 -8.04 32.47
C MET A 195 14.99 -7.50 33.59
N ASP A 196 14.75 -6.28 34.06
CA ASP A 196 15.56 -5.66 35.11
C ASP A 196 15.39 -6.41 36.44
N SER A 197 14.15 -6.83 36.77
CA SER A 197 13.91 -7.63 37.98
C SER A 197 14.57 -9.03 37.92
N SER A 198 14.50 -9.69 36.77
CA SER A 198 15.13 -11.02 36.64
C SER A 198 16.64 -10.99 36.63
N HIS A 199 17.26 -9.93 36.11
CA HIS A 199 18.70 -9.74 36.16
C HIS A 199 19.18 -9.35 37.57
N LEU A 200 18.39 -8.60 38.33
CA LEU A 200 18.66 -8.27 39.72
C LEU A 200 18.59 -9.51 40.63
N ASP A 201 17.57 -10.33 40.48
CA ASP A 201 17.45 -11.59 41.24
C ASP A 201 18.63 -12.52 40.97
N TYR A 202 19.03 -12.68 39.70
CA TYR A 202 20.17 -13.48 39.30
C TYR A 202 21.51 -12.92 39.86
N ALA A 203 21.65 -11.62 39.90
CA ALA A 203 22.84 -10.96 40.47
C ALA A 203 22.92 -11.09 42.01
N ILE A 204 21.76 -11.12 42.69
CA ILE A 204 21.68 -11.33 44.14
C ILE A 204 22.04 -12.76 44.50
N ASP A 205 21.60 -13.76 43.74
CA ASP A 205 21.94 -15.17 43.94
C ASP A 205 23.44 -15.49 43.75
N LEU A 206 24.17 -14.61 43.04
CA LEU A 206 25.63 -14.78 42.83
C LEU A 206 26.48 -14.11 43.91
N LEU A 207 25.88 -13.42 44.86
CA LEU A 207 26.65 -12.84 45.98
C LEU A 207 26.96 -13.93 47.00
N PRO A 208 28.24 -14.14 47.38
CA PRO A 208 28.58 -15.12 48.40
C PRO A 208 28.00 -14.68 49.75
N GLU A 209 27.24 -15.58 50.38
CA GLU A 209 26.81 -15.41 51.79
C GLU A 209 28.07 -15.38 52.68
N ASN A 210 28.34 -14.22 53.28
CA ASN A 210 29.35 -14.07 54.32
C ASN A 210 28.76 -14.33 55.71
#